data_188ae0c409183b16222b4b484367b89c
#
_entry.id   188ae0c409183b16222b4b484367b89c
#
_cell.length_a   1.000
_cell.length_b   1.000
_cell.length_c   1.000
_cell.angle_alpha   90.00
_cell.angle_beta   90.00
_cell.angle_gamma   90.00
#
_symmetry.space_group_name_H-M   'P 1'
#
loop_
_entity.id
_entity.type
_entity.pdbx_description
1 polymer ?
#
loop_
_entity_poly.entity_id
_entity_poly.type
_entity_poly.pdbx_seq_one_letter_code
_entity_poly.pdbx_strand_id
1 'polypeptide(L)' 'MSGLGSRLYLRIWLAVVAAVLLLTLAVAWAWRASREAMAP' A
#
# COMPACT_ATOMS: atom_id res chain seq x y z
N MET A 1 -2.53 29.28 -1.60
CA MET A 1 -2.15 28.28 -1.36
C MET A 1 -0.89 28.16 -0.83
N SER A 2 -0.73 27.68 0.18
CA SER A 2 0.52 27.63 0.76
C SER A 2 1.14 26.38 0.35
N GLY A 3 2.20 26.41 -0.27
CA GLY A 3 2.92 25.25 -0.68
C GLY A 3 3.44 24.45 0.50
N LEU A 4 3.75 25.13 1.58
CA LEU A 4 4.28 24.42 2.74
C LEU A 4 3.26 23.49 3.32
N GLY A 5 2.06 23.94 3.56
CA GLY A 5 1.03 23.10 4.10
C GLY A 5 0.64 21.99 3.15
N SER A 6 0.60 22.31 1.87
CA SER A 6 0.22 21.33 0.88
C SER A 6 1.25 20.21 0.79
N ARG A 7 2.51 20.59 0.85
CA ARG A 7 3.58 19.61 0.73
C ARG A 7 3.59 18.66 1.92
N LEU A 8 3.41 19.22 3.10
CA LEU A 8 3.39 18.39 4.30
C LEU A 8 2.23 17.40 4.25
N TYR A 9 1.09 17.89 3.84
CA TYR A 9 -0.09 17.04 3.75
C TYR A 9 0.11 15.96 2.70
N LEU A 10 0.68 16.35 1.57
CA LEU A 10 0.90 15.42 0.50
C LEU A 10 1.83 14.29 0.93
N ARG A 11 2.83 14.63 1.72
CA ARG A 11 3.78 13.62 2.16
C ARG A 11 3.10 12.59 3.04
N ILE A 12 2.29 13.06 3.98
CA ILE A 12 1.59 12.14 4.85
C ILE A 12 0.62 11.29 4.05
N TRP A 13 -0.08 11.92 3.13
CA TRP A 13 -1.02 11.20 2.29
C TRP A 13 -0.33 10.12 1.47
N LEU A 14 0.78 10.50 0.87
CA LEU A 14 1.54 9.56 0.05
C LEU A 14 2.02 8.38 0.89
N ALA A 15 2.47 8.65 2.09
CA ALA A 15 2.95 7.59 2.96
C ALA A 15 1.81 6.63 3.32
N VAL A 16 0.65 7.18 3.61
CA VAL A 16 -0.50 6.37 3.98
C VAL A 16 -0.94 5.53 2.79
N VAL A 17 -1.04 6.17 1.63
CA VAL A 17 -1.48 5.46 0.44
C VAL A 17 -0.48 4.38 0.07
N ALA A 18 0.80 4.68 0.16
CA ALA A 18 1.82 3.71 -0.15
C ALA A 18 1.75 2.52 0.82
N ALA A 19 1.55 2.81 2.08
CA ALA A 19 1.46 1.75 3.08
C ALA A 19 0.26 0.85 2.80
N VAL A 20 -0.88 1.46 2.48
CA VAL A 20 -2.09 0.70 2.21
C VAL A 20 -1.89 -0.16 0.96
N LEU A 21 -1.29 0.42 -0.06
CA LEU A 21 -1.04 -0.30 -1.30
C LEU A 21 -0.10 -1.48 -1.06
N LEU A 22 0.96 -1.22 -0.31
CA LEU A 22 1.92 -2.28 -0.02
C LEU A 22 1.27 -3.41 0.75
N LEU A 23 0.46 -3.05 1.72
CA LEU A 23 -0.21 -4.06 2.53
C LEU A 23 -1.16 -4.87 1.68
N THR A 24 -1.92 -4.21 0.83
CA THR A 24 -2.87 -4.91 -0.02
C THR A 24 -2.13 -5.85 -0.97
N LEU A 25 -1.04 -5.37 -1.55
CA LEU A 25 -0.27 -6.21 -2.45
C LEU A 25 0.33 -7.40 -1.72
N ALA A 26 0.82 -7.18 -0.51
CA ALA A 26 1.41 -8.26 0.26
C ALA A 26 0.37 -9.33 0.57
N VAL A 27 -0.80 -8.89 0.96
CA VAL A 27 -1.88 -9.83 1.28
C VAL A 27 -2.29 -10.59 0.03
N ALA A 28 -2.44 -9.88 -1.06
CA ALA A 28 -2.83 -10.51 -2.31
C ALA A 28 -1.79 -11.53 -2.75
N TRP A 29 -0.53 -11.17 -2.59
CA TRP A 29 0.55 -12.07 -2.97
C TRP A 29 0.54 -13.32 -2.09
N ALA A 30 0.38 -13.12 -0.78
CA ALA A 30 0.35 -14.23 0.14
C ALA A 30 -0.80 -15.17 -0.17
N TRP A 31 -1.94 -14.60 -0.52
CA TRP A 31 -3.09 -15.40 -0.86
C TRP A 31 -2.85 -16.21 -2.12
N ARG A 32 -2.25 -15.60 -3.12
CA ARG A 32 -1.96 -16.31 -4.36
C ARG A 32 -0.98 -17.43 -4.11
N ALA A 33 0.07 -17.14 -3.35
CA ALA A 33 1.07 -18.15 -3.06
C ALA A 33 0.45 -19.31 -2.27
N SER A 34 -0.41 -18.96 -1.33
CA SER A 34 -1.06 -19.98 -0.52
C SER A 34 -1.96 -20.86 -1.38
N ARG A 35 -2.65 -20.23 -2.31
CA ARG A 35 -3.53 -20.99 -3.18
C ARG A 35 -2.76 -21.95 -4.05
N GLU A 36 -1.68 -21.45 -4.62
CA GLU A 36 -0.85 -22.29 -5.47
C GLU A 36 -0.24 -23.43 -4.69
N ALA A 37 0.19 -23.13 -3.48
CA ALA A 37 0.79 -24.14 -2.64
C ALA A 37 -0.24 -25.20 -2.24
N MET A 38 -1.48 -24.77 -2.09
CA MET A 38 -2.51 -25.71 -1.67
C MET A 38 -3.10 -26.48 -2.83
N ALA A 39 -3.03 -25.95 -3.99
CA ALA A 39 -3.60 -26.62 -5.15
C ALA A 39 -2.89 -27.95 -5.38
N PRO A 40 -3.63 -28.99 -5.58
CA PRO A 40 -3.04 -30.31 -5.85
C PRO A 40 -2.33 -30.39 -7.19
#